data_ee3a5d10a6e590f107d561601db12aa5
#
_entry.id   ee3a5d10a6e590f107d561601db12aa5
#
_cell.length_a   1.000
_cell.length_b   1.000
_cell.length_c   1.000
_cell.angle_alpha   90.00
_cell.angle_beta   90.00
_cell.angle_gamma   90.00
#
_symmetry.space_group_name_H-M   'P 1'
#
loop_
_entity.id
_entity.type
_entity.pdbx_description
1 polymer ?
#
loop_
_entity_poly.entity_id
_entity_poly.type
_entity_poly.pdbx_seq_one_letter_code
_entity_poly.pdbx_strand_id
1 'polypeptide(L)'
;MQIHELTALARQMKASDIHISQGLPLMFRIDGVLREAPVQYDADTTRALIESMLDEAHREALDLHRLDADFAIAAPDGTRSRVNVFYQQGKISATLRLLSDEIPTMEQLGLPPVLKKLADEPRGLILVTGPTGSGKSTTLASMIDYINQNRSDHILTIEDPIEYVYKSKKALIHQREVGSDVTGFAAALRSALREDPDVILVGEMRDYETISAAVTAAETGHLVMSTLHTIGAAQTIDRIIDVCPPGAQSQIRGQLSTVLRGVITQQLLPLATGRGRCAATEILVGSDAVCNLIRENKCFQIPSVLQSGAALGMHSLNGDLARLVDCGKITREAALRYSTDKKDLEQYF
;
A
#
# COMPACT_ATOMS: atom_id res chain seq x y z
N MET A 1 10.07 8.23 -30.95
CA MET A 1 10.46 7.78 -29.59
C MET A 1 9.46 6.71 -29.18
N GLN A 2 9.95 5.58 -28.69
CA GLN A 2 9.09 4.50 -28.19
C GLN A 2 8.65 4.80 -26.74
N ILE A 3 7.65 4.08 -26.22
CA ILE A 3 7.10 4.35 -24.89
C ILE A 3 8.12 4.22 -23.76
N HIS A 4 9.04 3.25 -23.85
CA HIS A 4 10.09 3.09 -22.84
C HIS A 4 11.13 4.23 -22.86
N GLU A 5 11.41 4.83 -24.02
CA GLU A 5 12.28 6.01 -24.10
C GLU A 5 11.59 7.24 -23.48
N LEU A 6 10.27 7.35 -23.67
CA LEU A 6 9.47 8.41 -23.06
C LEU A 6 9.39 8.26 -21.53
N THR A 7 9.19 7.05 -21.02
CA THR A 7 9.19 6.80 -19.57
C THR A 7 10.56 7.07 -18.96
N ALA A 8 11.66 6.70 -19.64
CA ALA A 8 13.03 7.00 -19.19
C ALA A 8 13.28 8.52 -19.13
N LEU A 9 12.87 9.28 -20.16
CA LEU A 9 12.97 10.74 -20.17
C LEU A 9 12.19 11.38 -19.01
N ALA A 10 10.95 10.93 -18.79
CA ALA A 10 10.11 11.43 -17.70
C ALA A 10 10.73 11.15 -16.32
N ARG A 11 11.35 9.97 -16.12
CA ARG A 11 12.08 9.62 -14.88
C ARG A 11 13.29 10.53 -14.67
N GLN A 12 14.09 10.80 -15.71
CA GLN A 12 15.22 11.75 -15.64
C GLN A 12 14.76 13.14 -15.19
N MET A 13 13.56 13.54 -15.61
CA MET A 13 12.94 14.81 -15.21
C MET A 13 12.21 14.74 -13.86
N LYS A 14 12.27 13.61 -13.14
CA LYS A 14 11.57 13.36 -11.88
C LYS A 14 10.05 13.53 -11.96
N ALA A 15 9.48 13.19 -13.11
CA ALA A 15 8.03 13.17 -13.26
C ALA A 15 7.44 11.98 -12.50
N SER A 16 6.27 12.17 -11.91
CA SER A 16 5.46 11.11 -11.30
C SER A 16 4.49 10.48 -12.28
N ASP A 17 3.94 11.29 -13.20
CA ASP A 17 2.97 10.82 -14.17
C ASP A 17 3.22 11.46 -15.55
N ILE A 18 2.83 10.72 -16.59
CA ILE A 18 2.82 11.16 -17.99
C ILE A 18 1.36 11.17 -18.45
N HIS A 19 0.92 12.27 -19.04
CA HIS A 19 -0.40 12.38 -19.65
C HIS A 19 -0.23 12.51 -21.17
N ILE A 20 -0.79 11.56 -21.89
CA ILE A 20 -0.73 11.44 -23.35
C ILE A 20 -2.15 11.54 -23.88
N SER A 21 -2.46 12.58 -24.68
CA SER A 21 -3.80 12.77 -25.22
C SER A 21 -3.72 13.15 -26.70
N GLN A 22 -4.44 12.42 -27.55
CA GLN A 22 -4.45 12.67 -28.98
C GLN A 22 -4.93 14.09 -29.29
N GLY A 23 -4.04 14.89 -29.93
CA GLY A 23 -4.32 16.25 -30.33
C GLY A 23 -4.18 17.30 -29.21
N LEU A 24 -3.59 16.92 -28.05
CA LEU A 24 -3.19 17.81 -26.98
C LEU A 24 -1.68 17.69 -26.73
N PRO A 25 -1.06 18.70 -26.10
CA PRO A 25 0.34 18.60 -25.70
C PRO A 25 0.59 17.44 -24.75
N LEU A 26 1.72 16.75 -24.91
CA LEU A 26 2.21 15.75 -23.97
C LEU A 26 2.63 16.43 -22.68
N MET A 27 2.11 15.97 -21.54
CA MET A 27 2.32 16.59 -20.24
C MET A 27 3.01 15.64 -19.27
N PHE A 28 3.95 16.16 -18.50
CA PHE A 28 4.57 15.52 -17.35
C PHE A 28 4.07 16.15 -16.05
N ARG A 29 3.79 15.35 -15.03
CA ARG A 29 3.56 15.84 -13.68
C ARG A 29 4.88 15.83 -12.90
N ILE A 30 5.40 17.00 -12.60
CA ILE A 30 6.66 17.19 -11.86
C ILE A 30 6.35 18.01 -10.61
N ASP A 31 6.71 17.51 -9.43
CA ASP A 31 6.42 18.14 -8.13
C ASP A 31 4.92 18.51 -7.96
N GLY A 32 4.03 17.65 -8.46
CA GLY A 32 2.58 17.86 -8.40
C GLY A 32 2.01 18.82 -9.48
N VAL A 33 2.85 19.48 -10.26
CA VAL A 33 2.46 20.45 -11.29
C VAL A 33 2.56 19.82 -12.68
N LEU A 34 1.53 19.99 -13.51
CA LEU A 34 1.57 19.60 -14.93
C LEU A 34 2.42 20.59 -15.71
N ARG A 35 3.38 20.08 -16.48
CA ARG A 35 4.27 20.82 -17.38
C ARG A 35 4.32 20.16 -18.73
N GLU A 36 4.46 20.94 -19.80
CA GLU A 36 4.66 20.39 -21.13
C GLU A 36 5.96 19.58 -21.17
N ALA A 37 5.89 18.39 -21.79
CA ALA A 37 7.09 17.59 -22.02
C ALA A 37 8.00 18.25 -23.05
N PRO A 38 9.33 18.03 -22.98
CA PRO A 38 10.28 18.61 -23.94
C PRO A 38 10.14 18.02 -25.35
N VAL A 39 9.33 17.00 -25.51
CA VAL A 39 8.97 16.37 -26.79
C VAL A 39 7.48 16.46 -27.01
N GLN A 40 7.08 16.69 -28.24
CA GLN A 40 5.68 16.76 -28.65
C GLN A 40 5.46 15.88 -29.87
N TYR A 41 4.26 15.35 -30.01
CA TYR A 41 3.85 14.49 -31.12
C TYR A 41 2.61 15.03 -31.78
N ASP A 42 2.47 14.76 -33.08
CA ASP A 42 1.20 14.97 -33.78
C ASP A 42 0.13 13.95 -33.30
N ALA A 43 -1.10 14.15 -33.74
CA ALA A 43 -2.24 13.33 -33.29
C ALA A 43 -2.10 11.86 -33.69
N ASP A 44 -1.52 11.57 -34.85
CA ASP A 44 -1.39 10.18 -35.37
C ASP A 44 -0.24 9.46 -34.64
N THR A 45 0.88 10.12 -34.45
CA THR A 45 1.99 9.57 -33.66
C THR A 45 1.58 9.33 -32.20
N THR A 46 0.81 10.26 -31.60
CA THR A 46 0.25 10.09 -30.25
C THR A 46 -0.66 8.87 -30.16
N ARG A 47 -1.54 8.70 -31.13
CA ARG A 47 -2.42 7.51 -31.21
C ARG A 47 -1.61 6.23 -31.33
N ALA A 48 -0.67 6.18 -32.28
CA ALA A 48 0.17 5.00 -32.49
C ALA A 48 1.00 4.64 -31.24
N LEU A 49 1.48 5.64 -30.50
CA LEU A 49 2.21 5.44 -29.24
C LEU A 49 1.31 4.79 -28.18
N ILE A 50 0.08 5.26 -28.03
CA ILE A 50 -0.88 4.69 -27.06
C ILE A 50 -1.25 3.24 -27.49
N GLU A 51 -1.59 3.04 -28.76
CA GLU A 51 -1.96 1.73 -29.29
C GLU A 51 -0.81 0.70 -29.18
N SER A 52 0.45 1.14 -29.20
CA SER A 52 1.61 0.26 -29.03
C SER A 52 1.73 -0.36 -27.62
N MET A 53 1.05 0.21 -26.61
CA MET A 53 1.02 -0.32 -25.25
C MET A 53 -0.06 -1.38 -25.03
N LEU A 54 -1.08 -1.45 -25.91
CA LEU A 54 -2.23 -2.33 -25.77
C LEU A 54 -1.94 -3.72 -26.37
N ASP A 55 -2.20 -4.76 -25.59
CA ASP A 55 -2.36 -6.10 -26.13
C ASP A 55 -3.75 -6.29 -26.77
N GLU A 56 -4.00 -7.48 -27.31
CA GLU A 56 -5.24 -7.77 -28.02
C GLU A 56 -6.47 -7.68 -27.10
N ALA A 57 -6.38 -8.19 -25.87
CA ALA A 57 -7.47 -8.20 -24.91
C ALA A 57 -7.84 -6.78 -24.45
N HIS A 58 -6.85 -5.94 -24.12
CA HIS A 58 -7.07 -4.55 -23.72
C HIS A 58 -7.61 -3.72 -24.89
N ARG A 59 -7.15 -4.00 -26.12
CA ARG A 59 -7.68 -3.33 -27.33
C ARG A 59 -9.14 -3.71 -27.58
N GLU A 60 -9.49 -4.98 -27.44
CA GLU A 60 -10.87 -5.45 -27.57
C GLU A 60 -11.78 -4.80 -26.52
N ALA A 61 -11.37 -4.79 -25.25
CA ALA A 61 -12.11 -4.15 -24.18
C ALA A 61 -12.35 -2.65 -24.44
N LEU A 62 -11.33 -1.95 -24.92
CA LEU A 62 -11.40 -0.52 -25.22
C LEU A 62 -12.29 -0.21 -26.43
N ASP A 63 -12.15 -0.94 -27.54
CA ASP A 63 -12.81 -0.65 -28.79
C ASP A 63 -14.26 -1.16 -28.84
N LEU A 64 -14.51 -2.39 -28.36
CA LEU A 64 -15.83 -3.01 -28.42
C LEU A 64 -16.71 -2.65 -27.23
N HIS A 65 -16.15 -2.61 -26.02
CA HIS A 65 -16.92 -2.41 -24.79
C HIS A 65 -16.86 -1.01 -24.25
N ARG A 66 -16.03 -0.12 -24.81
CA ARG A 66 -15.81 1.25 -24.34
C ARG A 66 -15.41 1.34 -22.88
N LEU A 67 -14.70 0.33 -22.40
CA LEU A 67 -14.16 0.27 -21.05
C LEU A 67 -12.76 0.86 -21.04
N ASP A 68 -12.40 1.49 -19.93
CA ASP A 68 -11.02 1.88 -19.70
C ASP A 68 -10.14 0.62 -19.60
N ALA A 69 -8.92 0.70 -20.10
CA ALA A 69 -7.93 -0.36 -19.98
C ALA A 69 -6.89 0.03 -18.93
N ASP A 70 -6.87 -0.71 -17.82
CA ASP A 70 -5.88 -0.58 -16.75
C ASP A 70 -4.91 -1.75 -16.78
N PHE A 71 -3.61 -1.46 -16.89
CA PHE A 71 -2.56 -2.49 -16.93
C PHE A 71 -1.21 -1.90 -16.51
N ALA A 72 -0.20 -2.75 -16.37
CA ALA A 72 1.17 -2.33 -16.13
C ALA A 72 2.05 -2.63 -17.34
N ILE A 73 3.00 -1.74 -17.62
CA ILE A 73 4.06 -2.00 -18.61
C ILE A 73 5.42 -2.04 -17.91
N ALA A 74 6.31 -2.89 -18.39
CA ALA A 74 7.70 -2.96 -17.95
C ALA A 74 8.63 -2.46 -19.05
N ALA A 75 9.58 -1.60 -18.72
CA ALA A 75 10.65 -1.21 -19.62
C ALA A 75 11.77 -2.28 -19.61
N PRO A 76 12.66 -2.28 -20.63
CA PRO A 76 13.77 -3.25 -20.72
C PRO A 76 14.74 -3.24 -19.52
N ASP A 77 14.83 -2.15 -18.78
CA ASP A 77 15.62 -1.99 -17.56
C ASP A 77 14.92 -2.55 -16.31
N GLY A 78 13.70 -3.08 -16.46
CA GLY A 78 12.88 -3.63 -15.37
C GLY A 78 12.00 -2.59 -14.66
N THR A 79 12.10 -1.30 -15.03
CA THR A 79 11.23 -0.27 -14.44
C THR A 79 9.78 -0.46 -14.90
N ARG A 80 8.82 -0.21 -14.01
CA ARG A 80 7.39 -0.40 -14.30
C ARG A 80 6.63 0.92 -14.29
N SER A 81 5.55 0.94 -15.08
CA SER A 81 4.59 2.04 -15.08
C SER A 81 3.18 1.47 -15.12
N ARG A 82 2.29 2.02 -14.29
CA ARG A 82 0.86 1.73 -14.37
C ARG A 82 0.26 2.61 -15.46
N VAL A 83 -0.55 2.02 -16.33
CA VAL A 83 -1.16 2.67 -17.49
C VAL A 83 -2.67 2.56 -17.37
N ASN A 84 -3.36 3.68 -17.57
CA ASN A 84 -4.78 3.72 -17.83
C ASN A 84 -4.99 4.33 -19.21
N VAL A 85 -5.65 3.59 -20.11
CA VAL A 85 -6.02 4.05 -21.45
C VAL A 85 -7.53 4.20 -21.53
N PHE A 86 -7.99 5.32 -22.07
CA PHE A 86 -9.41 5.65 -22.15
C PHE A 86 -9.72 6.53 -23.37
N TYR A 87 -11.01 6.59 -23.74
CA TYR A 87 -11.48 7.53 -24.74
C TYR A 87 -12.07 8.80 -24.11
N GLN A 88 -11.72 9.95 -24.66
CA GLN A 88 -12.35 11.24 -24.37
C GLN A 88 -12.72 11.96 -25.67
N GLN A 89 -13.95 12.43 -25.81
CA GLN A 89 -14.44 13.15 -27.01
C GLN A 89 -14.10 12.43 -28.33
N GLY A 90 -14.16 11.07 -28.32
CA GLY A 90 -13.84 10.25 -29.48
C GLY A 90 -12.34 10.10 -29.77
N LYS A 91 -11.46 10.64 -28.94
CA LYS A 91 -10.00 10.57 -29.06
C LYS A 91 -9.41 9.69 -27.95
N ILE A 92 -8.39 8.90 -28.31
CA ILE A 92 -7.68 8.04 -27.35
C ILE A 92 -6.73 8.87 -26.47
N SER A 93 -6.67 8.53 -25.21
CA SER A 93 -5.79 9.14 -24.22
C SER A 93 -5.22 8.09 -23.28
N ALA A 94 -4.06 8.36 -22.70
CA ALA A 94 -3.42 7.50 -21.70
C ALA A 94 -2.82 8.33 -20.56
N THR A 95 -2.88 7.79 -19.37
CA THR A 95 -2.14 8.29 -18.21
C THR A 95 -1.23 7.20 -17.71
N LEU A 96 0.08 7.50 -17.63
CA LEU A 96 1.07 6.57 -17.09
C LEU A 96 1.55 7.11 -15.74
N ARG A 97 1.46 6.30 -14.70
CA ARG A 97 2.12 6.53 -13.42
C ARG A 97 3.44 5.80 -13.37
N LEU A 98 4.52 6.54 -13.21
CA LEU A 98 5.86 5.99 -13.09
C LEU A 98 6.07 5.43 -11.68
N LEU A 99 6.27 4.12 -11.57
CA LEU A 99 6.54 3.48 -10.28
C LEU A 99 7.99 3.70 -9.86
N SER A 100 8.23 3.78 -8.55
CA SER A 100 9.58 3.99 -8.03
C SER A 100 10.47 2.77 -8.24
N ASP A 101 11.71 2.98 -8.64
CA ASP A 101 12.71 1.93 -8.85
C ASP A 101 13.45 1.58 -7.55
N GLU A 102 13.36 2.46 -6.55
CA GLU A 102 14.01 2.29 -5.26
C GLU A 102 12.97 2.13 -4.15
N ILE A 103 13.18 1.12 -3.32
CA ILE A 103 12.39 0.91 -2.11
C ILE A 103 13.14 1.60 -0.97
N PRO A 104 12.55 2.66 -0.38
CA PRO A 104 13.17 3.35 0.74
C PRO A 104 13.19 2.47 1.98
N THR A 105 14.23 2.57 2.79
CA THR A 105 14.28 1.83 4.07
C THR A 105 13.31 2.43 5.09
N MET A 106 12.95 1.65 6.12
CA MET A 106 12.09 2.13 7.21
C MET A 106 12.68 3.35 7.91
N GLU A 107 14.01 3.44 8.03
CA GLU A 107 14.72 4.59 8.60
C GLU A 107 14.60 5.84 7.71
N GLN A 108 14.77 5.68 6.40
CA GLN A 108 14.61 6.80 5.44
C GLN A 108 13.19 7.35 5.46
N LEU A 109 12.20 6.47 5.67
CA LEU A 109 10.80 6.88 5.84
C LEU A 109 10.51 7.49 7.22
N GLY A 110 11.44 7.37 8.16
CA GLY A 110 11.26 7.82 9.54
C GLY A 110 10.24 7.00 10.32
N LEU A 111 10.04 5.74 9.94
CA LEU A 111 9.09 4.84 10.60
C LEU A 111 9.63 4.35 11.95
N PRO A 112 8.75 4.10 12.93
CA PRO A 112 9.14 3.63 14.25
C PRO A 112 9.88 2.28 14.22
N PRO A 113 10.91 2.09 15.10
CA PRO A 113 11.71 0.87 15.12
C PRO A 113 10.93 -0.43 15.39
N VAL A 114 9.75 -0.34 15.99
CA VAL A 114 8.88 -1.49 16.27
C VAL A 114 8.45 -2.21 15.00
N LEU A 115 8.41 -1.53 13.82
CA LEU A 115 8.08 -2.16 12.56
C LEU A 115 9.11 -3.25 12.18
N LYS A 116 10.40 -3.09 12.56
CA LYS A 116 11.40 -4.15 12.37
C LYS A 116 11.07 -5.38 13.21
N LYS A 117 10.68 -5.17 14.48
CA LYS A 117 10.27 -6.29 15.35
C LYS A 117 9.06 -7.02 14.79
N LEU A 118 8.09 -6.27 14.23
CA LEU A 118 6.93 -6.88 13.56
C LEU A 118 7.35 -7.64 12.29
N ALA A 119 8.28 -7.11 11.50
CA ALA A 119 8.80 -7.78 10.31
C ALA A 119 9.64 -9.05 10.65
N ASP A 120 10.20 -9.11 11.85
CA ASP A 120 10.94 -10.29 12.36
C ASP A 120 10.03 -11.38 12.93
N GLU A 121 8.71 -11.14 13.06
CA GLU A 121 7.76 -12.16 13.51
C GLU A 121 7.79 -13.38 12.57
N PRO A 122 7.82 -14.61 13.12
CA PRO A 122 7.87 -15.80 12.27
C PRO A 122 6.53 -16.10 11.60
N ARG A 123 5.43 -15.66 12.18
CA ARG A 123 4.05 -15.92 11.73
C ARG A 123 3.04 -14.97 12.35
N GLY A 124 1.90 -14.85 11.74
CA GLY A 124 0.79 -14.05 12.22
C GLY A 124 0.33 -13.02 11.19
N LEU A 125 -0.49 -12.08 11.60
CA LEU A 125 -1.10 -11.07 10.72
C LEU A 125 -0.63 -9.67 11.11
N ILE A 126 -0.08 -8.93 10.15
CA ILE A 126 0.29 -7.53 10.27
C ILE A 126 -0.55 -6.71 9.29
N LEU A 127 -1.15 -5.64 9.78
CA LEU A 127 -2.02 -4.78 9.00
C LEU A 127 -1.45 -3.36 8.90
N VAL A 128 -1.31 -2.84 7.68
CA VAL A 128 -0.97 -1.44 7.45
C VAL A 128 -2.21 -0.73 6.91
N THR A 129 -2.71 0.25 7.65
CA THR A 129 -4.01 0.86 7.38
C THR A 129 -3.92 2.38 7.23
N GLY A 130 -4.97 2.99 6.71
CA GLY A 130 -5.04 4.43 6.49
C GLY A 130 -5.69 4.78 5.15
N PRO A 131 -6.01 6.06 4.92
CA PRO A 131 -6.65 6.51 3.70
C PRO A 131 -5.79 6.26 2.45
N THR A 132 -6.39 6.40 1.28
CA THR A 132 -5.66 6.35 0.01
C THR A 132 -4.58 7.44 -0.01
N GLY A 133 -3.37 7.06 -0.46
CA GLY A 133 -2.23 7.98 -0.51
C GLY A 133 -1.52 8.21 0.85
N SER A 134 -1.84 7.43 1.89
CA SER A 134 -1.15 7.52 3.20
C SER A 134 0.22 6.83 3.23
N GLY A 135 0.65 6.17 2.15
CA GLY A 135 1.96 5.51 2.05
C GLY A 135 1.98 4.04 2.51
N LYS A 136 0.82 3.37 2.60
CA LYS A 136 0.72 1.96 3.02
C LYS A 136 1.62 1.03 2.21
N SER A 137 1.52 1.09 0.88
CA SER A 137 2.32 0.23 -0.02
C SER A 137 3.81 0.49 0.15
N THR A 138 4.22 1.75 0.33
CA THR A 138 5.64 2.10 0.57
C THR A 138 6.14 1.54 1.91
N THR A 139 5.32 1.60 2.96
CA THR A 139 5.65 1.03 4.27
C THR A 139 5.77 -0.48 4.18
N LEU A 140 4.80 -1.16 3.56
CA LEU A 140 4.86 -2.60 3.33
C LEU A 140 6.07 -2.99 2.48
N ALA A 141 6.34 -2.22 1.40
CA ALA A 141 7.51 -2.47 0.56
C ALA A 141 8.81 -2.38 1.37
N SER A 142 8.94 -1.39 2.25
CA SER A 142 10.12 -1.26 3.11
C SER A 142 10.26 -2.41 4.12
N MET A 143 9.15 -2.92 4.66
CA MET A 143 9.15 -4.09 5.55
C MET A 143 9.51 -5.37 4.79
N ILE A 144 8.95 -5.58 3.61
CA ILE A 144 9.28 -6.73 2.74
C ILE A 144 10.76 -6.69 2.32
N ASP A 145 11.28 -5.52 1.91
CA ASP A 145 12.69 -5.40 1.53
C ASP A 145 13.62 -5.60 2.74
N TYR A 146 13.21 -5.21 3.95
CA TYR A 146 13.93 -5.54 5.18
C TYR A 146 14.01 -7.06 5.41
N ILE A 147 12.91 -7.79 5.26
CA ILE A 147 12.88 -9.26 5.34
C ILE A 147 13.78 -9.86 4.26
N ASN A 148 13.65 -9.41 3.02
CA ASN A 148 14.45 -9.82 1.87
C ASN A 148 15.97 -9.67 2.09
N GLN A 149 16.40 -8.66 2.84
CA GLN A 149 17.80 -8.43 3.15
C GLN A 149 18.32 -9.30 4.30
N ASN A 150 17.45 -9.69 5.24
CA ASN A 150 17.86 -10.28 6.52
C ASN A 150 17.51 -11.75 6.69
N ARG A 151 16.46 -12.24 6.01
CA ARG A 151 15.93 -13.61 6.19
C ARG A 151 16.05 -14.39 4.87
N SER A 152 16.27 -15.72 4.98
CA SER A 152 16.34 -16.63 3.82
C SER A 152 14.98 -17.30 3.60
N ASP A 153 13.93 -16.48 3.47
CA ASP A 153 12.55 -16.91 3.38
C ASP A 153 12.06 -16.91 1.93
N HIS A 154 10.97 -17.61 1.68
CA HIS A 154 10.18 -17.45 0.47
C HIS A 154 9.07 -16.42 0.72
N ILE A 155 9.15 -15.31 0.02
CA ILE A 155 8.16 -14.21 0.08
C ILE A 155 7.28 -14.28 -1.16
N LEU A 156 5.97 -14.39 -0.97
CA LEU A 156 4.99 -14.34 -2.04
C LEU A 156 4.16 -13.07 -1.90
N THR A 157 4.06 -12.27 -2.96
CA THR A 157 3.15 -11.12 -2.98
C THR A 157 2.00 -11.34 -3.95
N ILE A 158 0.81 -10.86 -3.58
CA ILE A 158 -0.40 -10.84 -4.41
C ILE A 158 -0.88 -9.39 -4.43
N GLU A 159 -0.80 -8.72 -5.57
CA GLU A 159 -0.97 -7.26 -5.68
C GLU A 159 -1.92 -6.89 -6.84
N ASP A 160 -2.54 -5.70 -6.77
CA ASP A 160 -3.46 -5.19 -7.80
C ASP A 160 -3.30 -3.66 -7.98
N PRO A 161 -2.39 -3.24 -8.89
CA PRO A 161 -1.27 -3.97 -9.48
C PRO A 161 -0.02 -3.99 -8.59
N ILE A 162 1.07 -4.64 -9.06
CA ILE A 162 2.40 -4.54 -8.43
C ILE A 162 2.88 -3.09 -8.45
N GLU A 163 3.15 -2.51 -7.26
CA GLU A 163 3.65 -1.12 -7.13
C GLU A 163 5.18 -1.04 -7.03
N TYR A 164 5.83 -2.04 -6.44
CA TYR A 164 7.29 -2.12 -6.29
C TYR A 164 7.80 -3.45 -6.81
N VAL A 165 8.85 -3.44 -7.60
CA VAL A 165 9.50 -4.67 -8.06
C VAL A 165 10.66 -4.99 -7.15
N TYR A 166 10.60 -6.16 -6.50
CA TYR A 166 11.65 -6.62 -5.61
C TYR A 166 12.71 -7.41 -6.38
N LYS A 167 13.96 -7.16 -6.04
CA LYS A 167 15.07 -8.03 -6.46
C LYS A 167 15.39 -8.97 -5.32
N SER A 168 15.33 -10.28 -5.55
CA SER A 168 15.71 -11.28 -4.54
C SER A 168 17.14 -11.03 -4.06
N LYS A 169 17.30 -11.00 -2.71
CA LYS A 169 18.59 -10.81 -2.01
C LYS A 169 18.93 -12.08 -1.23
N LYS A 170 18.56 -12.14 0.06
CA LYS A 170 18.62 -13.39 0.84
C LYS A 170 17.34 -14.22 0.64
N ALA A 171 16.20 -13.54 0.54
CA ALA A 171 14.92 -14.21 0.30
C ALA A 171 14.70 -14.49 -1.19
N LEU A 172 13.91 -15.54 -1.47
CA LEU A 172 13.29 -15.77 -2.76
C LEU A 172 11.99 -14.96 -2.81
N ILE A 173 11.77 -14.14 -3.85
CA ILE A 173 10.52 -13.36 -3.97
C ILE A 173 9.81 -13.71 -5.25
N HIS A 174 8.53 -14.10 -5.11
CA HIS A 174 7.60 -14.23 -6.20
C HIS A 174 6.48 -13.18 -6.06
N GLN A 175 6.25 -12.41 -7.11
CA GLN A 175 5.20 -11.39 -7.16
C GLN A 175 4.14 -11.81 -8.17
N ARG A 176 2.88 -11.80 -7.75
CA ARG A 176 1.74 -12.20 -8.60
C ARG A 176 0.75 -11.05 -8.70
N GLU A 177 0.42 -10.65 -9.91
CA GLU A 177 -0.49 -9.55 -10.20
C GLU A 177 -1.89 -10.07 -10.49
N VAL A 178 -2.89 -9.48 -9.85
CA VAL A 178 -4.31 -9.78 -10.12
C VAL A 178 -4.66 -9.31 -11.54
N GLY A 179 -5.37 -10.16 -12.27
CA GLY A 179 -5.72 -9.89 -13.66
C GLY A 179 -4.69 -10.43 -14.66
N SER A 180 -3.40 -10.45 -14.31
CA SER A 180 -2.33 -10.98 -15.17
C SER A 180 -1.92 -12.41 -14.78
N ASP A 181 -1.58 -12.62 -13.51
CA ASP A 181 -1.05 -13.89 -13.01
C ASP A 181 -2.09 -14.70 -12.23
N VAL A 182 -3.06 -14.01 -11.63
CA VAL A 182 -4.11 -14.60 -10.79
C VAL A 182 -5.45 -13.92 -11.02
N THR A 183 -6.54 -14.65 -10.77
CA THR A 183 -7.90 -14.13 -10.99
C THR A 183 -8.44 -13.28 -9.86
N GLY A 184 -7.77 -13.24 -8.69
CA GLY A 184 -8.18 -12.47 -7.52
C GLY A 184 -7.46 -12.90 -6.25
N PHE A 185 -7.54 -12.06 -5.22
CA PHE A 185 -6.81 -12.23 -3.95
C PHE A 185 -7.14 -13.55 -3.23
N ALA A 186 -8.41 -13.85 -3.03
CA ALA A 186 -8.83 -15.05 -2.29
C ALA A 186 -8.42 -16.35 -2.99
N ALA A 187 -8.51 -16.41 -4.32
CA ALA A 187 -8.08 -17.58 -5.11
C ALA A 187 -6.57 -17.76 -5.05
N ALA A 188 -5.82 -16.66 -5.19
CA ALA A 188 -4.38 -16.65 -5.12
C ALA A 188 -3.85 -17.07 -3.73
N LEU A 189 -4.47 -16.56 -2.63
CA LEU A 189 -4.13 -16.96 -1.27
C LEU A 189 -4.32 -18.46 -1.02
N ARG A 190 -5.44 -19.04 -1.47
CA ARG A 190 -5.65 -20.49 -1.37
C ARG A 190 -4.61 -21.29 -2.16
N SER A 191 -4.13 -20.78 -3.28
CA SER A 191 -3.05 -21.38 -4.08
C SER A 191 -1.69 -21.24 -3.37
N ALA A 192 -1.42 -20.08 -2.81
CA ALA A 192 -0.20 -19.72 -2.12
C ALA A 192 0.21 -20.74 -1.04
N LEU A 193 -0.76 -21.29 -0.30
CA LEU A 193 -0.50 -22.31 0.75
C LEU A 193 0.13 -23.62 0.21
N ARG A 194 0.23 -23.80 -1.11
CA ARG A 194 0.91 -24.93 -1.75
C ARG A 194 2.20 -24.54 -2.45
N GLU A 195 2.60 -23.29 -2.33
CA GLU A 195 3.79 -22.71 -2.95
C GLU A 195 4.95 -22.56 -1.96
N ASP A 196 4.81 -23.13 -0.73
CA ASP A 196 5.80 -23.12 0.36
C ASP A 196 6.31 -21.71 0.74
N PRO A 197 5.42 -20.72 0.94
CA PRO A 197 5.83 -19.39 1.36
C PRO A 197 6.02 -19.32 2.88
N ASP A 198 6.97 -18.52 3.35
CA ASP A 198 7.10 -18.13 4.74
C ASP A 198 6.37 -16.81 5.01
N VAL A 199 6.40 -15.90 4.04
CA VAL A 199 5.81 -14.56 4.11
C VAL A 199 4.87 -14.33 2.93
N ILE A 200 3.67 -13.87 3.21
CA ILE A 200 2.66 -13.57 2.19
C ILE A 200 2.24 -12.10 2.31
N LEU A 201 2.43 -11.30 1.25
CA LEU A 201 1.84 -9.97 1.13
C LEU A 201 0.56 -10.06 0.31
N VAL A 202 -0.55 -9.61 0.90
CA VAL A 202 -1.84 -9.44 0.21
C VAL A 202 -2.10 -7.95 0.08
N GLY A 203 -2.17 -7.44 -1.14
CA GLY A 203 -2.27 -5.99 -1.41
C GLY A 203 -3.37 -5.33 -0.58
N GLU A 204 -4.55 -5.93 -0.53
CA GLU A 204 -5.65 -5.46 0.32
C GLU A 204 -6.66 -6.57 0.65
N MET A 205 -7.40 -6.39 1.76
CA MET A 205 -8.49 -7.26 2.19
C MET A 205 -9.80 -6.47 2.21
N ARG A 206 -10.64 -6.63 1.20
CA ARG A 206 -11.93 -5.92 1.07
C ARG A 206 -13.14 -6.78 1.37
N ASP A 207 -13.03 -8.08 1.19
CA ASP A 207 -14.13 -9.03 1.28
C ASP A 207 -13.85 -10.17 2.28
N TYR A 208 -14.91 -10.84 2.69
CA TYR A 208 -14.84 -11.95 3.64
C TYR A 208 -13.95 -13.10 3.17
N GLU A 209 -13.98 -13.42 1.88
CA GLU A 209 -13.23 -14.56 1.35
C GLU A 209 -11.73 -14.32 1.46
N THR A 210 -11.27 -13.11 1.12
CA THR A 210 -9.86 -12.70 1.26
C THR A 210 -9.45 -12.63 2.73
N ILE A 211 -10.29 -12.05 3.60
CA ILE A 211 -10.04 -11.97 5.04
C ILE A 211 -9.91 -13.37 5.65
N SER A 212 -10.85 -14.26 5.37
CA SER A 212 -10.85 -15.63 5.89
C SER A 212 -9.62 -16.41 5.44
N ALA A 213 -9.23 -16.27 4.18
CA ALA A 213 -8.03 -16.92 3.63
C ALA A 213 -6.73 -16.38 4.27
N ALA A 214 -6.63 -15.05 4.47
CA ALA A 214 -5.48 -14.40 5.09
C ALA A 214 -5.33 -14.80 6.56
N VAL A 215 -6.42 -14.80 7.32
CA VAL A 215 -6.44 -15.23 8.73
C VAL A 215 -6.05 -16.71 8.85
N THR A 216 -6.58 -17.57 7.95
CA THR A 216 -6.22 -18.99 7.91
C THR A 216 -4.73 -19.20 7.59
N ALA A 217 -4.17 -18.46 6.63
CA ALA A 217 -2.75 -18.51 6.31
C ALA A 217 -1.89 -18.12 7.52
N ALA A 218 -2.27 -17.05 8.24
CA ALA A 218 -1.59 -16.61 9.45
C ALA A 218 -1.67 -17.65 10.59
N GLU A 219 -2.79 -18.36 10.72
CA GLU A 219 -3.00 -19.42 11.70
C GLU A 219 -2.19 -20.67 11.37
N THR A 220 -2.02 -20.99 10.10
CA THR A 220 -1.27 -22.16 9.63
C THR A 220 0.24 -21.97 9.55
N GLY A 221 0.77 -20.85 10.04
CA GLY A 221 2.21 -20.69 10.27
C GLY A 221 2.90 -19.62 9.42
N HIS A 222 2.19 -18.91 8.55
CA HIS A 222 2.75 -17.90 7.66
C HIS A 222 2.72 -16.51 8.30
N LEU A 223 3.69 -15.65 7.97
CA LEU A 223 3.63 -14.21 8.24
C LEU A 223 2.84 -13.53 7.12
N VAL A 224 1.63 -13.09 7.43
CA VAL A 224 0.75 -12.42 6.45
C VAL A 224 0.77 -10.93 6.69
N MET A 225 1.01 -10.15 5.65
CA MET A 225 0.92 -8.68 5.66
C MET A 225 -0.15 -8.21 4.69
N SER A 226 -0.97 -7.24 5.10
CA SER A 226 -2.02 -6.71 4.22
C SER A 226 -2.40 -5.28 4.54
N THR A 227 -3.27 -4.69 3.69
CA THR A 227 -3.79 -3.33 3.90
C THR A 227 -5.31 -3.29 4.07
N LEU A 228 -5.76 -2.24 4.79
CA LEU A 228 -7.14 -1.78 4.81
C LEU A 228 -7.18 -0.25 4.73
N HIS A 229 -8.37 0.32 4.47
CA HIS A 229 -8.56 1.77 4.36
C HIS A 229 -9.14 2.42 5.63
N THR A 230 -9.08 1.73 6.75
CA THR A 230 -9.57 2.19 8.06
C THR A 230 -8.58 3.14 8.73
N ILE A 231 -9.08 4.00 9.61
CA ILE A 231 -8.30 4.95 10.40
C ILE A 231 -8.44 4.56 11.88
N GLY A 232 -7.37 3.96 12.43
CA GLY A 232 -7.33 3.48 13.81
C GLY A 232 -7.38 1.95 13.93
N ALA A 233 -6.63 1.43 14.90
CA ALA A 233 -6.46 0.00 15.12
C ALA A 233 -7.77 -0.68 15.57
N ALA A 234 -8.51 -0.06 16.49
CA ALA A 234 -9.81 -0.58 16.94
C ALA A 234 -10.80 -0.70 15.77
N GLN A 235 -10.93 0.36 14.97
CA GLN A 235 -11.82 0.37 13.80
C GLN A 235 -11.38 -0.64 12.73
N THR A 236 -10.08 -0.91 12.61
CA THR A 236 -9.56 -1.92 11.69
C THR A 236 -10.03 -3.32 12.07
N ILE A 237 -9.93 -3.66 13.36
CA ILE A 237 -10.38 -4.96 13.89
C ILE A 237 -11.89 -5.11 13.72
N ASP A 238 -12.67 -4.10 14.10
CA ASP A 238 -14.12 -4.11 13.95
C ASP A 238 -14.51 -4.25 12.47
N ARG A 239 -13.85 -3.54 11.55
CA ARG A 239 -14.10 -3.63 10.11
C ARG A 239 -13.88 -5.03 9.56
N ILE A 240 -12.80 -5.71 9.98
CA ILE A 240 -12.52 -7.09 9.54
C ILE A 240 -13.68 -8.02 9.97
N ILE A 241 -14.19 -7.83 11.18
CA ILE A 241 -15.27 -8.66 11.72
C ILE A 241 -16.61 -8.33 11.04
N ASP A 242 -16.91 -7.05 10.84
CA ASP A 242 -18.17 -6.58 10.28
C ASP A 242 -18.37 -7.00 8.81
N VAL A 243 -17.30 -7.16 8.04
CA VAL A 243 -17.35 -7.65 6.66
C VAL A 243 -17.75 -9.14 6.62
N CYS A 244 -17.53 -9.87 7.71
CA CYS A 244 -17.86 -11.30 7.77
C CYS A 244 -19.37 -11.54 7.95
N PRO A 245 -19.91 -12.59 7.31
CA PRO A 245 -21.29 -13.02 7.57
C PRO A 245 -21.52 -13.26 9.08
N PRO A 246 -22.72 -12.99 9.62
CA PRO A 246 -23.00 -13.11 11.06
C PRO A 246 -22.58 -14.45 11.66
N GLY A 247 -22.76 -15.55 10.92
CA GLY A 247 -22.37 -16.90 11.37
C GLY A 247 -20.87 -17.13 11.47
N ALA A 248 -20.04 -16.32 10.79
CA ALA A 248 -18.58 -16.45 10.78
C ALA A 248 -17.89 -15.45 11.73
N GLN A 249 -18.56 -14.40 12.17
CA GLN A 249 -17.95 -13.32 12.96
C GLN A 249 -17.27 -13.81 14.25
N SER A 250 -17.92 -14.71 14.98
CA SER A 250 -17.38 -15.26 16.23
C SER A 250 -16.10 -16.08 15.97
N GLN A 251 -16.08 -16.87 14.90
CA GLN A 251 -14.93 -17.66 14.51
C GLN A 251 -13.75 -16.75 14.12
N ILE A 252 -13.99 -15.80 13.20
CA ILE A 252 -12.94 -14.86 12.72
C ILE A 252 -12.41 -14.03 13.90
N ARG A 253 -13.26 -13.58 14.82
CA ARG A 253 -12.87 -12.87 16.04
C ARG A 253 -11.90 -13.71 16.88
N GLY A 254 -12.24 -14.98 17.12
CA GLY A 254 -11.40 -15.91 17.85
C GLY A 254 -10.04 -16.11 17.16
N GLN A 255 -10.03 -16.40 15.87
CA GLN A 255 -8.81 -16.58 15.08
C GLN A 255 -7.96 -15.30 15.04
N LEU A 256 -8.56 -14.15 14.71
CA LEU A 256 -7.88 -12.85 14.67
C LEU A 256 -7.20 -12.53 16.01
N SER A 257 -7.87 -12.84 17.13
CA SER A 257 -7.31 -12.62 18.48
C SER A 257 -6.03 -13.41 18.74
N THR A 258 -5.77 -14.47 18.00
CA THR A 258 -4.56 -15.32 18.17
C THR A 258 -3.45 -14.99 17.17
N VAL A 259 -3.83 -14.55 15.97
CA VAL A 259 -2.86 -14.33 14.88
C VAL A 259 -2.41 -12.88 14.74
N LEU A 260 -3.14 -11.89 15.26
CA LEU A 260 -2.79 -10.48 15.11
C LEU A 260 -1.47 -10.16 15.81
N ARG A 261 -0.49 -9.65 15.04
CA ARG A 261 0.81 -9.20 15.54
C ARG A 261 0.91 -7.69 15.61
N GLY A 262 0.29 -7.00 14.67
CA GLY A 262 0.30 -5.53 14.70
C GLY A 262 -0.70 -4.90 13.75
N VAL A 263 -1.12 -3.68 14.11
CA VAL A 263 -1.86 -2.77 13.24
C VAL A 263 -1.10 -1.45 13.20
N ILE A 264 -0.68 -1.03 12.01
CA ILE A 264 0.02 0.22 11.75
C ILE A 264 -0.97 1.12 10.99
N THR A 265 -1.59 2.06 11.66
CA THR A 265 -2.41 3.07 10.99
C THR A 265 -1.54 4.26 10.63
N GLN A 266 -1.65 4.75 9.40
CA GLN A 266 -0.71 5.73 8.85
C GLN A 266 -1.42 6.86 8.11
N GLN A 267 -0.90 8.07 8.28
CA GLN A 267 -1.25 9.25 7.51
C GLN A 267 0.03 9.98 7.06
N LEU A 268 0.00 10.59 5.87
CA LEU A 268 1.10 11.43 5.36
C LEU A 268 0.77 12.90 5.56
N LEU A 269 1.63 13.61 6.30
CA LEU A 269 1.49 15.02 6.59
C LEU A 269 2.57 15.84 5.86
N PRO A 270 2.27 17.08 5.44
CA PRO A 270 3.28 17.97 4.90
C PRO A 270 4.32 18.32 5.96
N LEU A 271 5.58 18.35 5.56
CA LEU A 271 6.67 18.84 6.44
C LEU A 271 6.52 20.33 6.72
N ALA A 272 6.96 20.78 7.89
CA ALA A 272 6.99 22.20 8.27
C ALA A 272 7.81 23.06 7.31
N THR A 273 8.76 22.47 6.59
CA THR A 273 9.55 23.12 5.54
C THR A 273 8.75 23.48 4.29
N GLY A 274 7.49 23.01 4.17
CA GLY A 274 6.63 23.19 3.00
C GLY A 274 6.99 22.29 1.81
N ARG A 275 8.03 21.46 1.89
CA ARG A 275 8.42 20.51 0.84
C ARG A 275 8.58 19.11 1.40
N GLY A 276 7.93 18.12 0.76
CA GLY A 276 7.94 16.73 1.20
C GLY A 276 6.86 16.42 2.24
N ARG A 277 6.84 15.17 2.68
CA ARG A 277 5.86 14.63 3.62
C ARG A 277 6.56 13.72 4.62
N CYS A 278 5.96 13.54 5.80
CA CYS A 278 6.36 12.50 6.76
C CYS A 278 5.13 11.68 7.17
N ALA A 279 5.37 10.46 7.60
CA ALA A 279 4.34 9.60 8.14
C ALA A 279 4.08 9.95 9.61
N ALA A 280 2.81 10.10 10.00
CA ALA A 280 2.36 9.97 11.35
C ALA A 280 1.66 8.63 11.51
N THR A 281 1.92 7.94 12.61
CA THR A 281 1.48 6.56 12.82
C THR A 281 0.76 6.38 14.16
N GLU A 282 -0.21 5.47 14.16
CA GLU A 282 -0.70 4.79 15.34
C GLU A 282 -0.26 3.34 15.27
N ILE A 283 0.34 2.80 16.30
CA ILE A 283 0.86 1.43 16.28
C ILE A 283 0.28 0.64 17.45
N LEU A 284 -0.47 -0.40 17.12
CA LEU A 284 -0.93 -1.43 18.02
C LEU A 284 -0.06 -2.68 17.82
N VAL A 285 0.48 -3.23 18.92
CA VAL A 285 1.20 -4.52 18.92
C VAL A 285 0.31 -5.58 19.56
N GLY A 286 0.26 -6.77 18.95
CA GLY A 286 -0.45 -7.92 19.49
C GLY A 286 0.13 -8.33 20.84
N SER A 287 -0.65 -8.14 21.89
CA SER A 287 -0.33 -8.53 23.27
C SER A 287 -1.51 -9.30 23.86
N ASP A 288 -1.30 -10.01 24.97
CA ASP A 288 -2.36 -10.76 25.65
C ASP A 288 -3.57 -9.86 25.98
N ALA A 289 -3.30 -8.61 26.36
CA ALA A 289 -4.36 -7.62 26.61
C ALA A 289 -5.18 -7.33 25.36
N VAL A 290 -4.51 -7.07 24.22
CA VAL A 290 -5.17 -6.83 22.93
C VAL A 290 -5.93 -8.07 22.47
N CYS A 291 -5.32 -9.25 22.56
CA CYS A 291 -5.95 -10.53 22.21
C CYS A 291 -7.25 -10.77 23.01
N ASN A 292 -7.23 -10.49 24.30
CA ASN A 292 -8.43 -10.62 25.15
C ASN A 292 -9.53 -9.62 24.77
N LEU A 293 -9.17 -8.35 24.52
CA LEU A 293 -10.14 -7.33 24.09
C LEU A 293 -10.82 -7.71 22.77
N ILE A 294 -10.06 -8.24 21.81
CA ILE A 294 -10.61 -8.72 20.54
C ILE A 294 -11.59 -9.87 20.78
N ARG A 295 -11.17 -10.89 21.56
CA ARG A 295 -11.97 -12.08 21.85
C ARG A 295 -13.27 -11.74 22.54
N GLU A 296 -13.24 -10.79 23.48
CA GLU A 296 -14.39 -10.36 24.26
C GLU A 296 -15.28 -9.30 23.59
N ASN A 297 -14.96 -8.92 22.33
CA ASN A 297 -15.67 -7.84 21.62
C ASN A 297 -15.60 -6.48 22.32
N LYS A 298 -14.44 -6.17 22.89
CA LYS A 298 -14.18 -4.92 23.64
C LYS A 298 -13.15 -4.02 22.95
N CYS A 299 -13.13 -4.01 21.61
CA CYS A 299 -12.15 -3.24 20.83
C CYS A 299 -12.18 -1.74 21.13
N PHE A 300 -13.31 -1.21 21.63
CA PHE A 300 -13.43 0.19 22.09
C PHE A 300 -12.48 0.54 23.25
N GLN A 301 -11.91 -0.45 23.95
CA GLN A 301 -10.91 -0.23 25.01
C GLN A 301 -9.45 -0.22 24.49
N ILE A 302 -9.21 -0.52 23.22
CA ILE A 302 -7.86 -0.52 22.61
C ILE A 302 -7.14 0.81 22.79
N PRO A 303 -7.80 2.00 22.69
CA PRO A 303 -7.11 3.28 22.93
C PRO A 303 -6.42 3.36 24.30
N SER A 304 -6.99 2.77 25.36
CA SER A 304 -6.35 2.72 26.68
C SER A 304 -5.11 1.82 26.71
N VAL A 305 -5.12 0.73 25.91
CA VAL A 305 -3.96 -0.17 25.78
C VAL A 305 -2.86 0.51 24.99
N LEU A 306 -3.18 1.28 23.95
CA LEU A 306 -2.20 2.07 23.19
C LEU A 306 -1.44 3.05 24.11
N GLN A 307 -2.14 3.75 25.01
CA GLN A 307 -1.54 4.69 25.95
C GLN A 307 -0.59 4.01 26.94
N SER A 308 -0.93 2.80 27.42
CA SER A 308 -0.12 2.04 28.38
C SER A 308 0.97 1.18 27.73
N GLY A 309 0.91 0.97 26.42
CA GLY A 309 1.74 0.02 25.67
C GLY A 309 3.08 0.58 25.15
N ALA A 310 3.54 1.73 25.61
CA ALA A 310 4.76 2.38 25.11
C ALA A 310 6.02 1.48 25.20
N ALA A 311 6.14 0.66 26.24
CA ALA A 311 7.25 -0.31 26.38
C ALA A 311 7.32 -1.34 25.26
N LEU A 312 6.18 -1.66 24.63
CA LEU A 312 6.09 -2.56 23.46
C LEU A 312 6.27 -1.81 22.13
N GLY A 313 6.41 -0.48 22.18
CA GLY A 313 6.49 0.38 20.99
C GLY A 313 5.12 0.85 20.46
N MET A 314 4.05 0.64 21.24
CA MET A 314 2.73 1.15 20.90
C MET A 314 2.65 2.66 21.11
N HIS A 315 1.86 3.34 20.31
CA HIS A 315 1.50 4.75 20.49
C HIS A 315 0.22 5.09 19.73
N SER A 316 -0.49 6.09 20.21
CA SER A 316 -1.64 6.66 19.52
C SER A 316 -1.21 7.62 18.40
N LEU A 317 -2.12 7.88 17.46
CA LEU A 317 -1.88 8.88 16.41
C LEU A 317 -1.56 10.27 17.01
N ASN A 318 -2.30 10.70 18.05
CA ASN A 318 -2.08 11.99 18.68
C ASN A 318 -0.72 12.06 19.39
N GLY A 319 -0.28 10.98 20.02
CA GLY A 319 1.06 10.90 20.62
C GLY A 319 2.16 11.05 19.57
N ASP A 320 2.02 10.44 18.39
CA ASP A 320 3.00 10.59 17.31
C ASP A 320 2.93 11.98 16.65
N LEU A 321 1.72 12.55 16.47
CA LEU A 321 1.55 13.92 16.00
C LEU A 321 2.25 14.93 16.92
N ALA A 322 2.08 14.80 18.23
CA ALA A 322 2.75 15.66 19.22
C ALA A 322 4.28 15.53 19.12
N ARG A 323 4.80 14.30 19.10
CA ARG A 323 6.23 14.02 18.89
C ARG A 323 6.78 14.65 17.59
N LEU A 324 6.02 14.60 16.50
CA LEU A 324 6.43 15.20 15.22
C LEU A 324 6.46 16.74 15.29
N VAL A 325 5.56 17.36 16.06
CA VAL A 325 5.58 18.81 16.32
C VAL A 325 6.79 19.18 17.18
N ASP A 326 7.05 18.45 18.27
CA ASP A 326 8.18 18.68 19.17
C ASP A 326 9.54 18.55 18.45
N CYS A 327 9.62 17.61 17.50
CA CYS A 327 10.81 17.46 16.63
C CYS A 327 10.87 18.50 15.50
N GLY A 328 9.93 19.44 15.40
CA GLY A 328 9.87 20.44 14.34
C GLY A 328 9.61 19.89 12.94
N LYS A 329 9.16 18.63 12.81
CA LYS A 329 8.90 18.00 11.50
C LYS A 329 7.61 18.51 10.88
N ILE A 330 6.57 18.76 11.68
CA ILE A 330 5.28 19.30 11.22
C ILE A 330 4.88 20.51 12.06
N THR A 331 3.96 21.32 11.55
CA THR A 331 3.40 22.43 12.32
C THR A 331 2.27 21.96 13.24
N ARG A 332 2.00 22.70 14.33
CA ARG A 332 0.87 22.44 15.21
C ARG A 332 -0.48 22.47 14.47
N GLU A 333 -0.63 23.39 13.52
CA GLU A 333 -1.83 23.48 12.67
C GLU A 333 -2.01 22.22 11.83
N ALA A 334 -0.91 21.68 11.25
CA ALA A 334 -0.95 20.41 10.53
C ALA A 334 -1.37 19.27 11.46
N ALA A 335 -0.80 19.16 12.67
CA ALA A 335 -1.18 18.16 13.66
C ALA A 335 -2.68 18.23 14.00
N LEU A 336 -3.20 19.43 14.31
CA LEU A 336 -4.63 19.63 14.59
C LEU A 336 -5.56 19.30 13.42
N ARG A 337 -5.09 19.47 12.19
CA ARG A 337 -5.88 19.13 10.98
C ARG A 337 -6.00 17.63 10.78
N TYR A 338 -4.95 16.87 11.11
CA TYR A 338 -4.89 15.42 10.87
C TYR A 338 -5.26 14.57 12.09
N SER A 339 -5.42 15.18 13.26
CA SER A 339 -5.91 14.52 14.46
C SER A 339 -7.38 14.10 14.31
N THR A 340 -7.69 12.90 14.78
CA THR A 340 -9.06 12.39 14.90
C THR A 340 -9.76 12.85 16.18
N ASP A 341 -8.99 13.19 17.23
CA ASP A 341 -9.47 13.79 18.47
C ASP A 341 -8.61 15.00 18.87
N LYS A 342 -9.09 16.18 18.49
CA LYS A 342 -8.39 17.44 18.74
C LYS A 342 -8.27 17.79 20.22
N LYS A 343 -9.29 17.39 21.03
CA LYS A 343 -9.27 17.67 22.48
C LYS A 343 -8.21 16.85 23.18
N ASP A 344 -8.05 15.59 22.79
CA ASP A 344 -6.97 14.73 23.28
C ASP A 344 -5.61 15.28 22.83
N LEU A 345 -5.47 15.67 21.55
CA LEU A 345 -4.22 16.23 21.04
C LEU A 345 -3.80 17.52 21.77
N GLU A 346 -4.74 18.40 22.13
CA GLU A 346 -4.45 19.64 22.85
C GLU A 346 -3.85 19.40 24.24
N GLN A 347 -4.01 18.22 24.84
CA GLN A 347 -3.40 17.87 26.12
C GLN A 347 -1.89 17.59 26.02
N TYR A 348 -1.36 17.42 24.81
CA TYR A 348 0.07 17.19 24.57
C TYR A 348 0.84 18.50 24.34
N PHE A 349 0.17 19.63 24.20
CA PHE A 349 0.74 20.95 23.95
C PHE A 349 0.53 21.88 25.15
#